data_043a05d7c70211d4431d6d769f87f78a
#
_entry.id   043a05d7c70211d4431d6d769f87f78a
#
_cell.length_a   1.000
_cell.length_b   1.000
_cell.length_c   1.000
_cell.angle_alpha   90.00
_cell.angle_beta   90.00
_cell.angle_gamma   90.00
#
_symmetry.space_group_name_H-M   'P 1'
#
loop_
_entity.id
_entity.type
_entity.pdbx_description
1 polymer ?
#
loop_
_entity_poly.entity_id
_entity_poly.type
_entity_poly.pdbx_seq_one_letter_code
_entity_poly.pdbx_strand_id
1 'polypeptide(L)'
;NPKATDAVIQEYEKKYENYFPEAQIRFKQLDYQGVTAPVMVTFRGGSHEQMRPYADSLRAFMMEKMHGSLKWVHSDYDKSVATVSVDLDSDEATRLGLNRALLSLSIAKTLNGQTVASYWEGDKSIPINFYNAVLSKDMEYAELGNQLMTTPIPGVYVPLRQVADVTPSWQPIGLAHSGGLQSITVFADMTRGNSQPKSMREIKKYIDNEIRPSLPGNVEIVYEGLTAVNAIVLPQIILVLICAALILFGFLLYHFKKIILSVLTIVLSLLCLFGASFGLWIFDLDFSITAVLGVISLIGIVVRNGILMYEYAETLRFEQGYDVKEAAMESGKRRMRPIFLTTCTTALGVLPMILSKDALWMPMGVVICFGSLLSILLIVEIMPVCYWLIFRNEKPDTFMEELEK
;
A
#
# COMPACT_ATOMS: atom_id res chain seq x y z
N ASN A 1 4.91 20.15 -7.71
CA ASN A 1 4.16 19.76 -8.92
C ASN A 1 4.53 18.31 -9.27
N PRO A 2 3.63 17.33 -9.15
CA PRO A 2 3.93 15.91 -9.38
C PRO A 2 4.57 15.65 -10.76
N LYS A 3 4.08 16.33 -11.81
CA LYS A 3 4.65 16.17 -13.17
C LYS A 3 6.09 16.69 -13.31
N ALA A 4 6.46 17.73 -12.56
CA ALA A 4 7.83 18.22 -12.54
C ALA A 4 8.78 17.24 -11.82
N THR A 5 8.29 16.59 -10.75
CA THR A 5 9.06 15.57 -10.02
C THR A 5 9.34 14.35 -10.89
N ASP A 6 8.38 13.92 -11.72
CA ASP A 6 8.58 12.79 -12.64
C ASP A 6 9.64 13.10 -13.70
N ALA A 7 9.63 14.30 -14.26
CA ALA A 7 10.64 14.71 -15.24
C ALA A 7 12.06 14.66 -14.63
N VAL A 8 12.20 15.15 -13.39
CA VAL A 8 13.46 15.10 -12.65
C VAL A 8 13.87 13.66 -12.35
N ILE A 9 12.93 12.81 -11.91
CA ILE A 9 13.20 11.38 -11.64
C ILE A 9 13.69 10.70 -12.92
N GLN A 10 13.02 10.89 -14.05
CA GLN A 10 13.42 10.31 -15.34
C GLN A 10 14.81 10.80 -15.81
N GLU A 11 15.10 12.07 -15.59
CA GLU A 11 16.42 12.63 -15.89
C GLU A 11 17.52 11.94 -15.06
N TYR A 12 17.29 11.77 -13.74
CA TYR A 12 18.24 11.11 -12.86
C TYR A 12 18.34 9.60 -13.13
N GLU A 13 17.24 8.92 -13.41
CA GLU A 13 17.25 7.51 -13.83
C GLU A 13 18.13 7.34 -15.07
N LYS A 14 17.92 8.13 -16.11
CA LYS A 14 18.73 8.08 -17.34
C LYS A 14 20.19 8.45 -17.11
N LYS A 15 20.47 9.43 -16.24
CA LYS A 15 21.84 9.88 -15.93
C LYS A 15 22.66 8.83 -15.20
N TYR A 16 22.03 8.05 -14.31
CA TYR A 16 22.70 7.09 -13.46
C TYR A 16 22.43 5.63 -13.87
N GLU A 17 21.75 5.40 -14.96
CA GLU A 17 21.48 4.11 -15.56
C GLU A 17 22.76 3.35 -15.77
N ASN A 18 23.54 2.82 -15.57
CA ASN A 18 24.84 2.17 -15.77
C ASN A 18 26.04 2.93 -15.19
N TYR A 19 25.80 3.93 -14.32
CA TYR A 19 26.90 4.66 -13.70
C TYR A 19 27.66 3.79 -12.70
N PHE A 20 26.97 2.89 -12.02
CA PHE A 20 27.53 1.92 -11.09
C PHE A 20 27.20 0.50 -11.57
N PRO A 21 28.15 -0.19 -12.27
CA PRO A 21 27.88 -1.55 -12.77
C PRO A 21 27.53 -2.57 -11.69
N GLU A 22 28.01 -2.34 -10.47
CA GLU A 22 27.82 -3.22 -9.31
C GLU A 22 26.56 -2.90 -8.50
N ALA A 23 25.83 -1.83 -8.84
CA ALA A 23 24.68 -1.37 -8.08
C ALA A 23 23.46 -1.08 -8.96
N GLN A 24 22.29 -1.46 -8.49
CA GLN A 24 21.03 -1.03 -9.07
C GLN A 24 20.52 0.21 -8.35
N ILE A 25 20.56 1.37 -9.02
CA ILE A 25 20.03 2.62 -8.49
C ILE A 25 18.60 2.80 -8.95
N ARG A 26 17.72 3.15 -8.02
CA ARG A 26 16.29 3.39 -8.27
C ARG A 26 15.89 4.72 -7.66
N PHE A 27 15.25 5.55 -8.47
CA PHE A 27 14.71 6.83 -8.02
C PHE A 27 13.20 6.72 -7.92
N LYS A 28 12.67 6.80 -6.70
CA LYS A 28 11.24 6.70 -6.43
C LYS A 28 10.76 7.97 -5.73
N GLN A 29 9.59 8.46 -6.14
CA GLN A 29 8.90 9.47 -5.36
C GLN A 29 8.43 8.83 -4.05
N LEU A 30 8.56 9.56 -2.94
CA LEU A 30 8.03 9.12 -1.66
C LEU A 30 6.53 8.84 -1.82
N ASP A 31 6.12 7.63 -1.50
CA ASP A 31 4.73 7.26 -1.40
C ASP A 31 4.36 6.96 0.06
N TYR A 32 3.08 7.13 0.37
CA TYR A 32 2.55 6.87 1.72
C TYR A 32 2.08 5.41 1.88
N GLN A 33 2.45 4.54 0.94
CA GLN A 33 2.09 3.13 0.98
C GLN A 33 3.06 2.40 1.90
N GLY A 34 2.58 1.84 2.99
CA GLY A 34 3.39 1.10 3.96
C GLY A 34 3.85 -0.29 3.47
N VAL A 35 4.15 -0.43 2.18
CA VAL A 35 4.59 -1.68 1.55
C VAL A 35 5.91 -1.46 0.80
N THR A 36 6.75 -2.48 0.76
CA THR A 36 8.05 -2.44 0.07
C THR A 36 7.87 -2.22 -1.44
N ALA A 37 6.89 -2.91 -2.04
CA ALA A 37 6.50 -2.73 -3.43
C ALA A 37 4.99 -2.93 -3.59
N PRO A 38 4.34 -2.22 -4.54
CA PRO A 38 2.91 -2.37 -4.81
C PRO A 38 2.51 -3.77 -5.25
N VAL A 39 3.36 -4.43 -6.04
CA VAL A 39 3.18 -5.78 -6.54
C VAL A 39 4.25 -6.67 -5.94
N MET A 40 3.83 -7.67 -5.18
CA MET A 40 4.68 -8.66 -4.55
C MET A 40 4.02 -10.03 -4.69
N VAL A 41 4.76 -10.99 -5.23
CA VAL A 41 4.33 -12.39 -5.37
C VAL A 41 5.37 -13.27 -4.74
N THR A 42 5.01 -13.97 -3.68
CA THR A 42 5.90 -14.81 -2.88
C THR A 42 5.60 -16.29 -3.13
N PHE A 43 6.60 -17.01 -3.54
CA PHE A 43 6.62 -18.48 -3.58
C PHE A 43 7.20 -18.96 -2.26
N ARG A 44 6.53 -19.86 -1.54
CA ARG A 44 7.02 -20.36 -0.24
C ARG A 44 6.75 -21.85 -0.04
N GLY A 45 7.56 -22.52 0.80
CA GLY A 45 7.36 -23.89 1.25
C GLY A 45 8.24 -24.92 0.55
N GLY A 46 8.80 -24.62 -0.61
CA GLY A 46 9.80 -25.44 -1.30
C GLY A 46 11.23 -25.01 -0.97
N SER A 47 12.24 -25.74 -1.46
CA SER A 47 13.61 -25.24 -1.45
C SER A 47 13.76 -24.07 -2.44
N HIS A 48 14.74 -23.19 -2.20
CA HIS A 48 15.01 -22.08 -3.11
C HIS A 48 15.29 -22.55 -4.54
N GLU A 49 16.00 -23.67 -4.70
CA GLU A 49 16.28 -24.26 -6.02
C GLU A 49 15.01 -24.73 -6.75
N GLN A 50 14.04 -25.27 -6.01
CA GLN A 50 12.76 -25.68 -6.59
C GLN A 50 11.87 -24.50 -6.97
N MET A 51 11.91 -23.42 -6.20
CA MET A 51 11.05 -22.24 -6.43
C MET A 51 11.64 -21.30 -7.48
N ARG A 52 12.97 -21.25 -7.64
CA ARG A 52 13.66 -20.33 -8.54
C ARG A 52 13.14 -20.32 -9.98
N PRO A 53 12.96 -21.46 -10.67
CA PRO A 53 12.49 -21.44 -12.08
C PRO A 53 11.10 -20.80 -12.24
N TYR A 54 10.22 -20.93 -11.26
CA TYR A 54 8.91 -20.30 -11.26
C TYR A 54 8.97 -18.81 -11.02
N ALA A 55 9.82 -18.38 -10.07
CA ALA A 55 10.07 -16.97 -9.80
C ALA A 55 10.72 -16.28 -11.03
N ASP A 56 11.70 -16.93 -11.65
CA ASP A 56 12.36 -16.42 -12.86
C ASP A 56 11.39 -16.33 -14.05
N SER A 57 10.52 -17.32 -14.24
CA SER A 57 9.48 -17.31 -15.27
C SER A 57 8.49 -16.16 -15.06
N LEU A 58 8.03 -15.96 -13.83
CA LEU A 58 7.16 -14.85 -13.48
C LEU A 58 7.85 -13.49 -13.70
N ARG A 59 9.10 -13.37 -13.29
CA ARG A 59 9.90 -12.17 -13.50
C ARG A 59 10.06 -11.85 -14.98
N ALA A 60 10.39 -12.83 -15.81
CA ALA A 60 10.50 -12.68 -17.26
C ALA A 60 9.18 -12.22 -17.89
N PHE A 61 8.05 -12.83 -17.50
CA PHE A 61 6.73 -12.39 -17.94
C PHE A 61 6.44 -10.93 -17.59
N MET A 62 6.72 -10.52 -16.33
CA MET A 62 6.52 -9.13 -15.90
C MET A 62 7.41 -8.16 -16.66
N MET A 63 8.67 -8.52 -16.92
CA MET A 63 9.62 -7.66 -17.64
C MET A 63 9.28 -7.54 -19.12
N GLU A 64 8.88 -8.63 -19.79
CA GLU A 64 8.67 -8.64 -21.23
C GLU A 64 7.28 -8.15 -21.64
N LYS A 65 6.23 -8.63 -20.94
CA LYS A 65 4.84 -8.33 -21.35
C LYS A 65 4.19 -7.18 -20.59
N MET A 66 4.75 -6.79 -19.44
CA MET A 66 4.16 -5.76 -18.59
C MET A 66 5.04 -4.52 -18.40
N HIS A 67 6.07 -4.33 -19.23
CA HIS A 67 7.00 -3.20 -19.14
C HIS A 67 6.33 -1.81 -19.21
N GLY A 68 5.15 -1.71 -19.82
CA GLY A 68 4.36 -0.46 -19.86
C GLY A 68 3.62 -0.14 -18.56
N SER A 69 3.34 -1.14 -17.73
CA SER A 69 2.58 -0.99 -16.48
C SER A 69 3.42 -1.23 -15.23
N LEU A 70 4.49 -1.99 -15.34
CA LEU A 70 5.40 -2.32 -14.25
C LEU A 70 6.80 -1.78 -14.53
N LYS A 71 7.54 -1.49 -13.47
CA LYS A 71 8.95 -1.14 -13.50
C LYS A 71 9.70 -1.77 -12.33
N TRP A 72 11.05 -1.83 -12.46
CA TRP A 72 11.95 -2.37 -11.43
C TRP A 72 11.59 -3.78 -10.95
N VAL A 73 11.22 -4.63 -11.91
CA VAL A 73 10.94 -6.03 -11.60
C VAL A 73 12.21 -6.74 -11.16
N HIS A 74 12.20 -7.33 -9.98
CA HIS A 74 13.34 -8.06 -9.40
C HIS A 74 12.86 -9.10 -8.40
N SER A 75 13.77 -9.98 -8.02
CA SER A 75 13.55 -10.96 -6.96
C SER A 75 14.52 -10.71 -5.80
N ASP A 76 14.17 -11.16 -4.61
CA ASP A 76 15.08 -11.21 -3.45
C ASP A 76 16.18 -12.26 -3.62
N TYR A 77 16.02 -13.18 -4.57
CA TYR A 77 16.96 -14.23 -4.89
C TYR A 77 17.84 -13.94 -6.13
N ASP A 78 17.66 -12.80 -6.79
CA ASP A 78 18.37 -12.42 -8.02
C ASP A 78 19.85 -12.07 -7.80
N LYS A 79 20.19 -11.62 -6.61
CA LYS A 79 21.51 -11.10 -6.30
C LYS A 79 22.40 -12.21 -5.76
N SER A 80 23.48 -12.45 -6.46
CA SER A 80 24.55 -13.32 -6.00
C SER A 80 25.81 -12.51 -5.70
N VAL A 81 26.54 -12.95 -4.74
CA VAL A 81 27.85 -12.40 -4.38
C VAL A 81 28.91 -13.47 -4.61
N ALA A 82 30.04 -13.03 -5.13
CA ALA A 82 31.20 -13.89 -5.24
C ALA A 82 31.68 -14.27 -3.83
N THR A 83 31.72 -15.54 -3.56
CA THR A 83 32.16 -16.11 -2.29
C THR A 83 33.27 -17.13 -2.53
N VAL A 84 34.01 -17.41 -1.51
CA VAL A 84 35.00 -18.51 -1.54
C VAL A 84 34.49 -19.58 -0.61
N SER A 85 34.20 -20.76 -1.16
CA SER A 85 33.91 -21.95 -0.36
C SER A 85 35.20 -22.55 0.14
N VAL A 86 35.22 -22.89 1.41
CA VAL A 86 36.36 -23.56 2.07
C VAL A 86 35.84 -24.87 2.65
N ASP A 87 36.09 -25.94 1.93
CA ASP A 87 35.67 -27.28 2.30
C ASP A 87 36.79 -28.01 3.04
N LEU A 88 36.55 -28.31 4.32
CA LEU A 88 37.52 -28.90 5.21
C LEU A 88 37.72 -30.38 4.87
N ASP A 89 38.99 -30.79 4.62
CA ASP A 89 39.39 -32.18 4.63
C ASP A 89 39.39 -32.67 6.08
N SER A 90 38.38 -33.46 6.43
CA SER A 90 38.16 -33.92 7.80
C SER A 90 39.29 -34.80 8.34
N ASP A 91 39.96 -35.59 7.48
CA ASP A 91 40.99 -36.54 7.88
C ASP A 91 42.30 -35.80 8.19
N GLU A 92 42.76 -34.93 7.29
CA GLU A 92 43.95 -34.11 7.52
C GLU A 92 43.76 -33.09 8.64
N ALA A 93 42.59 -32.45 8.71
CA ALA A 93 42.29 -31.51 9.78
C ALA A 93 42.32 -32.19 11.17
N THR A 94 41.75 -33.39 11.28
CA THR A 94 41.72 -34.14 12.55
C THR A 94 43.13 -34.54 12.98
N ARG A 95 44.00 -34.94 12.05
CA ARG A 95 45.43 -35.28 12.34
C ARG A 95 46.18 -34.08 12.92
N LEU A 96 45.82 -32.86 12.52
CA LEU A 96 46.44 -31.62 12.99
C LEU A 96 45.70 -30.97 14.17
N GLY A 97 44.64 -31.61 14.66
CA GLY A 97 43.81 -31.10 15.73
C GLY A 97 42.94 -29.88 15.34
N LEU A 98 42.78 -29.65 14.01
CA LEU A 98 41.96 -28.58 13.49
C LEU A 98 40.51 -29.05 13.41
N ASN A 99 39.60 -28.13 13.71
CA ASN A 99 38.18 -28.29 13.48
C ASN A 99 37.60 -27.09 12.73
N ARG A 100 36.37 -27.19 12.24
CA ARG A 100 35.71 -26.16 11.46
C ARG A 100 35.65 -24.80 12.19
N ALA A 101 35.48 -24.82 13.53
CA ALA A 101 35.40 -23.59 14.32
C ALA A 101 36.76 -22.87 14.40
N LEU A 102 37.85 -23.62 14.65
CA LEU A 102 39.23 -23.06 14.67
C LEU A 102 39.61 -22.52 13.29
N LEU A 103 39.28 -23.28 12.23
CA LEU A 103 39.52 -22.85 10.86
C LEU A 103 38.76 -21.54 10.54
N SER A 104 37.47 -21.49 10.83
CA SER A 104 36.65 -20.27 10.60
C SER A 104 37.17 -19.08 11.38
N LEU A 105 37.57 -19.28 12.62
CA LEU A 105 38.16 -18.24 13.45
C LEU A 105 39.48 -17.73 12.88
N SER A 106 40.35 -18.61 12.40
CA SER A 106 41.62 -18.25 11.79
C SER A 106 41.46 -17.47 10.50
N ILE A 107 40.53 -17.90 9.64
CA ILE A 107 40.18 -17.19 8.41
C ILE A 107 39.58 -15.81 8.72
N ALA A 108 38.64 -15.74 9.66
CA ALA A 108 38.02 -14.49 10.07
C ALA A 108 39.05 -13.48 10.62
N LYS A 109 40.00 -13.91 11.44
CA LYS A 109 41.10 -13.08 11.93
C LYS A 109 41.95 -12.53 10.79
N THR A 110 42.20 -13.37 9.79
CA THR A 110 43.05 -13.01 8.65
C THR A 110 42.36 -11.98 7.76
N LEU A 111 41.07 -12.16 7.46
CA LEU A 111 40.31 -11.30 6.52
C LEU A 111 39.75 -10.05 7.19
N ASN A 112 39.12 -10.19 8.34
CA ASN A 112 38.37 -9.12 8.99
C ASN A 112 39.15 -8.40 10.11
N GLY A 113 40.31 -8.95 10.46
CA GLY A 113 41.03 -8.53 11.65
C GLY A 113 40.42 -9.07 12.94
N GLN A 114 41.05 -8.78 14.05
CA GLN A 114 40.58 -9.16 15.38
C GLN A 114 40.53 -7.93 16.28
N THR A 115 39.40 -7.68 16.92
CA THR A 115 39.30 -6.70 18.01
C THR A 115 40.11 -7.24 19.21
N VAL A 116 41.20 -6.59 19.54
CA VAL A 116 42.11 -6.99 20.64
C VAL A 116 41.83 -6.24 21.93
N ALA A 117 41.30 -5.05 21.86
CA ALA A 117 40.96 -4.21 23.00
C ALA A 117 39.89 -3.17 22.61
N SER A 118 39.37 -2.46 23.62
CA SER A 118 38.56 -1.31 23.42
C SER A 118 39.11 -0.13 24.21
N TYR A 119 39.21 1.02 23.57
CA TYR A 119 39.52 2.29 24.21
C TYR A 119 38.24 3.07 24.48
N TRP A 120 38.11 3.61 25.67
CA TRP A 120 36.95 4.40 26.05
C TRP A 120 37.30 5.88 26.03
N GLU A 121 36.53 6.64 25.26
CA GLU A 121 36.60 8.11 25.24
C GLU A 121 35.25 8.65 25.70
N GLY A 122 35.16 9.01 26.99
CA GLY A 122 33.89 9.30 27.63
C GLY A 122 32.93 8.09 27.57
N ASP A 123 31.75 8.25 26.95
CA ASP A 123 30.74 7.18 26.79
C ASP A 123 30.90 6.37 25.50
N LYS A 124 31.92 6.65 24.69
CA LYS A 124 32.16 5.96 23.43
C LYS A 124 33.20 4.88 23.59
N SER A 125 32.83 3.63 23.28
CA SER A 125 33.76 2.51 23.14
C SER A 125 34.30 2.48 21.71
N ILE A 126 35.62 2.64 21.56
CA ILE A 126 36.33 2.60 20.29
C ILE A 126 37.08 1.27 20.23
N PRO A 127 36.71 0.33 19.31
CA PRO A 127 37.38 -0.95 19.21
C PRO A 127 38.78 -0.77 18.60
N ILE A 128 39.77 -1.40 19.20
CA ILE A 128 41.14 -1.51 18.66
C ILE A 128 41.20 -2.81 17.86
N ASN A 129 41.28 -2.72 16.55
CA ASN A 129 41.34 -3.85 15.66
C ASN A 129 42.78 -4.13 15.20
N PHE A 130 43.19 -5.38 15.29
CA PHE A 130 44.44 -5.85 14.75
C PHE A 130 44.20 -6.44 13.36
N TYR A 131 44.90 -5.92 12.35
CA TYR A 131 44.83 -6.39 10.97
C TYR A 131 46.19 -6.94 10.53
N ASN A 132 46.17 -7.96 9.68
CA ASN A 132 47.37 -8.39 8.97
C ASN A 132 47.62 -7.40 7.80
N ALA A 133 48.69 -6.61 7.86
CA ALA A 133 48.97 -5.52 6.90
C ALA A 133 49.14 -5.99 5.45
N VAL A 134 49.48 -7.24 5.23
CA VAL A 134 49.73 -7.82 3.90
C VAL A 134 48.44 -8.17 3.17
N LEU A 135 47.32 -8.34 3.89
CA LEU A 135 46.14 -9.02 3.38
C LEU A 135 44.87 -8.14 3.27
N SER A 136 44.91 -6.89 3.71
CA SER A 136 43.67 -6.17 4.00
C SER A 136 43.00 -5.48 2.79
N LYS A 137 43.59 -5.42 1.60
CA LYS A 137 43.02 -4.65 0.48
C LYS A 137 42.91 -5.35 -0.87
N ASP A 138 43.78 -6.28 -1.23
CA ASP A 138 43.85 -6.82 -2.59
C ASP A 138 44.15 -8.33 -2.64
N MET A 139 43.64 -9.13 -1.72
CA MET A 139 43.90 -10.56 -1.71
C MET A 139 43.11 -11.28 -2.79
N GLU A 140 43.80 -11.86 -3.76
CA GLU A 140 43.19 -12.81 -4.69
C GLU A 140 42.77 -14.08 -3.96
N TYR A 141 41.64 -14.72 -4.36
CA TYR A 141 41.15 -15.93 -3.72
C TYR A 141 42.24 -17.08 -3.72
N ALA A 142 43.09 -17.08 -4.74
CA ALA A 142 44.21 -18.04 -4.84
C ALA A 142 45.24 -17.91 -3.69
N GLU A 143 45.39 -16.72 -3.14
CA GLU A 143 46.30 -16.44 -2.04
C GLU A 143 45.72 -16.93 -0.70
N LEU A 144 44.40 -17.06 -0.58
CA LEU A 144 43.77 -17.59 0.63
C LEU A 144 44.23 -19.00 0.95
N GLY A 145 44.43 -19.84 -0.06
CA GLY A 145 44.96 -21.21 0.13
C GLY A 145 46.37 -21.25 0.73
N ASN A 146 47.16 -20.21 0.55
CA ASN A 146 48.52 -20.11 1.08
C ASN A 146 48.57 -19.53 2.50
N GLN A 147 47.44 -19.08 3.06
CA GLN A 147 47.39 -18.53 4.41
C GLN A 147 47.74 -19.57 5.45
N LEU A 148 48.61 -19.20 6.39
CA LEU A 148 49.01 -20.05 7.48
C LEU A 148 47.92 -20.09 8.57
N MET A 149 47.38 -21.25 8.81
CA MET A 149 46.42 -21.52 9.88
C MET A 149 47.14 -21.92 11.15
N THR A 150 46.72 -21.34 12.27
CA THR A 150 47.24 -21.71 13.59
C THR A 150 46.65 -23.04 14.01
N THR A 151 47.48 -24.02 14.35
CA THR A 151 47.03 -25.29 14.92
C THR A 151 47.03 -25.23 16.45
N PRO A 152 46.33 -26.16 17.15
CA PRO A 152 46.41 -26.30 18.61
C PRO A 152 47.81 -26.73 19.10
N ILE A 153 48.67 -27.20 18.21
CA ILE A 153 50.04 -27.61 18.54
C ILE A 153 50.93 -26.35 18.51
N PRO A 154 51.60 -26.01 19.64
CA PRO A 154 52.39 -24.79 19.70
C PRO A 154 53.52 -24.78 18.67
N GLY A 155 53.59 -23.69 17.91
CA GLY A 155 54.64 -23.47 16.88
C GLY A 155 54.40 -24.18 15.54
N VAL A 156 53.28 -24.89 15.39
CA VAL A 156 52.91 -25.53 14.12
C VAL A 156 51.90 -24.70 13.39
N TYR A 157 52.27 -24.25 12.19
CA TYR A 157 51.43 -23.50 11.25
C TYR A 157 51.31 -24.29 9.96
N VAL A 158 50.11 -24.36 9.40
CA VAL A 158 49.80 -25.13 8.18
C VAL A 158 49.11 -24.26 7.18
N PRO A 159 49.50 -24.29 5.88
CA PRO A 159 48.77 -23.54 4.86
C PRO A 159 47.35 -24.11 4.70
N LEU A 160 46.37 -23.22 4.48
CA LEU A 160 44.94 -23.59 4.37
C LEU A 160 44.71 -24.67 3.30
N ARG A 161 45.41 -24.62 2.17
CA ARG A 161 45.32 -25.59 1.06
C ARG A 161 45.70 -27.03 1.45
N GLN A 162 46.36 -27.24 2.59
CA GLN A 162 46.72 -28.56 3.06
C GLN A 162 45.56 -29.22 3.81
N VAL A 163 44.66 -28.44 4.39
CA VAL A 163 43.58 -28.90 5.26
C VAL A 163 42.20 -28.61 4.72
N ALA A 164 42.10 -27.85 3.62
CA ALA A 164 40.84 -27.49 3.00
C ALA A 164 40.98 -27.17 1.51
N ASP A 165 39.98 -27.53 0.74
CA ASP A 165 39.84 -27.08 -0.65
C ASP A 165 39.20 -25.69 -0.69
N VAL A 166 39.82 -24.80 -1.47
CA VAL A 166 39.41 -23.41 -1.62
C VAL A 166 38.90 -23.21 -3.04
N THR A 167 37.60 -23.05 -3.17
CA THR A 167 36.93 -22.89 -4.49
C THR A 167 36.11 -21.63 -4.57
N PRO A 168 36.21 -20.83 -5.67
CA PRO A 168 35.33 -19.71 -5.88
C PRO A 168 33.91 -20.21 -6.17
N SER A 169 32.92 -19.57 -5.59
CA SER A 169 31.51 -19.89 -5.79
C SER A 169 30.67 -18.62 -5.84
N TRP A 170 29.47 -18.74 -6.40
CA TRP A 170 28.48 -17.67 -6.37
C TRP A 170 27.33 -18.10 -5.47
N GLN A 171 27.06 -17.33 -4.45
CA GLN A 171 25.97 -17.62 -3.52
C GLN A 171 24.98 -16.44 -3.46
N PRO A 172 23.70 -16.72 -3.24
CA PRO A 172 22.74 -15.64 -3.03
C PRO A 172 23.13 -14.82 -1.80
N ILE A 173 22.92 -13.50 -1.87
CA ILE A 173 23.26 -12.56 -0.78
C ILE A 173 22.47 -12.87 0.49
N GLY A 174 21.24 -13.36 0.34
CA GLY A 174 20.37 -13.69 1.45
C GLY A 174 19.38 -14.77 1.06
N LEU A 175 18.92 -15.51 2.05
CA LEU A 175 17.87 -16.50 1.94
C LEU A 175 16.65 -16.00 2.69
N ALA A 176 15.59 -15.70 1.94
CA ALA A 176 14.35 -15.18 2.52
C ALA A 176 13.50 -16.32 3.10
N HIS A 177 12.78 -16.01 4.18
CA HIS A 177 11.78 -16.88 4.78
C HIS A 177 10.51 -16.09 5.03
N SER A 178 9.36 -16.68 4.72
CA SER A 178 8.03 -16.14 5.00
C SER A 178 7.25 -17.14 5.86
N GLY A 179 6.85 -16.72 7.06
CA GLY A 179 6.15 -17.61 8.00
C GLY A 179 6.94 -18.83 8.44
N GLY A 180 8.28 -18.74 8.51
CA GLY A 180 9.18 -19.85 8.88
C GLY A 180 9.51 -20.81 7.73
N LEU A 181 8.92 -20.63 6.55
CA LEU A 181 9.21 -21.42 5.35
C LEU A 181 10.17 -20.66 4.42
N GLN A 182 11.02 -21.37 3.71
CA GLN A 182 11.85 -20.77 2.67
C GLN A 182 10.94 -20.10 1.63
N SER A 183 11.36 -18.93 1.16
CA SER A 183 10.55 -18.14 0.20
C SER A 183 11.41 -17.44 -0.82
N ILE A 184 10.82 -17.19 -2.00
CA ILE A 184 11.34 -16.29 -3.03
C ILE A 184 10.22 -15.33 -3.39
N THR A 185 10.50 -14.04 -3.29
CA THR A 185 9.53 -12.98 -3.61
C THR A 185 9.94 -12.22 -4.86
N VAL A 186 9.03 -12.12 -5.81
CA VAL A 186 9.17 -11.26 -6.99
C VAL A 186 8.48 -9.93 -6.71
N PHE A 187 9.24 -8.86 -6.82
CA PHE A 187 8.80 -7.49 -6.58
C PHE A 187 8.67 -6.73 -7.88
N ALA A 188 7.67 -5.88 -7.97
CA ALA A 188 7.56 -4.89 -9.05
C ALA A 188 6.92 -3.60 -8.53
N ASP A 189 7.39 -2.48 -9.06
CA ASP A 189 6.75 -1.19 -8.83
C ASP A 189 5.83 -0.83 -10.00
N MET A 190 4.88 0.07 -9.77
CA MET A 190 3.92 0.51 -10.79
C MET A 190 4.48 1.68 -11.59
N THR A 191 4.28 1.64 -12.90
CA THR A 191 4.44 2.84 -13.72
C THR A 191 3.26 3.77 -13.45
N ARG A 192 3.52 5.07 -13.37
CA ARG A 192 2.49 6.07 -13.03
C ARG A 192 1.31 6.03 -13.99
N GLY A 193 0.10 6.22 -13.47
CA GLY A 193 -1.13 6.18 -14.25
C GLY A 193 -1.67 4.75 -14.50
N ASN A 194 -0.97 3.71 -14.05
CA ASN A 194 -1.46 2.34 -14.18
C ASN A 194 -2.12 1.86 -12.88
N SER A 195 -3.12 1.01 -13.05
CA SER A 195 -3.92 0.46 -11.95
C SER A 195 -3.34 -0.85 -11.44
N GLN A 196 -2.90 -0.88 -10.18
CA GLN A 196 -2.35 -2.08 -9.53
C GLN A 196 -3.33 -3.27 -9.58
N PRO A 197 -4.64 -3.13 -9.30
CA PRO A 197 -5.57 -4.26 -9.40
C PRO A 197 -5.69 -4.84 -10.82
N LYS A 198 -5.53 -4.00 -11.85
CA LYS A 198 -5.54 -4.46 -13.24
C LYS A 198 -4.30 -5.28 -13.56
N SER A 199 -3.12 -4.76 -13.23
CA SER A 199 -1.85 -5.46 -13.40
C SER A 199 -1.80 -6.77 -12.61
N MET A 200 -2.29 -6.76 -11.36
CA MET A 200 -2.34 -7.97 -10.54
C MET A 200 -3.30 -9.03 -11.10
N ARG A 201 -4.38 -8.62 -11.78
CA ARG A 201 -5.29 -9.58 -12.45
C ARG A 201 -4.59 -10.28 -13.62
N GLU A 202 -3.80 -9.58 -14.41
CA GLU A 202 -3.00 -10.16 -15.50
C GLU A 202 -1.93 -11.12 -14.95
N ILE A 203 -1.24 -10.73 -13.88
CA ILE A 203 -0.27 -11.59 -13.18
C ILE A 203 -0.93 -12.87 -12.67
N LYS A 204 -2.07 -12.76 -11.98
CA LYS A 204 -2.81 -13.92 -11.48
C LYS A 204 -3.23 -14.85 -12.61
N LYS A 205 -3.71 -14.30 -13.72
CA LYS A 205 -4.08 -15.08 -14.91
C LYS A 205 -2.89 -15.85 -15.48
N TYR A 206 -1.72 -15.23 -15.55
CA TYR A 206 -0.50 -15.91 -15.99
C TYR A 206 -0.09 -17.03 -15.03
N ILE A 207 -0.11 -16.74 -13.73
CA ILE A 207 0.22 -17.71 -12.69
C ILE A 207 -0.72 -18.91 -12.74
N ASP A 208 -2.02 -18.70 -12.87
CA ASP A 208 -3.02 -19.78 -12.88
C ASP A 208 -2.93 -20.66 -14.14
N ASN A 209 -2.56 -20.07 -15.29
CA ASN A 209 -2.48 -20.79 -16.55
C ASN A 209 -1.14 -21.51 -16.76
N GLU A 210 -0.03 -20.87 -16.43
CA GLU A 210 1.31 -21.33 -16.81
C GLU A 210 2.12 -21.89 -15.62
N ILE A 211 2.01 -21.28 -14.44
CA ILE A 211 2.83 -21.65 -13.29
C ILE A 211 2.15 -22.71 -12.43
N ARG A 212 0.90 -22.50 -12.07
CA ARG A 212 0.16 -23.37 -11.14
C ARG A 212 0.06 -24.84 -11.59
N PRO A 213 -0.12 -25.16 -12.89
CA PRO A 213 -0.19 -26.57 -13.31
C PRO A 213 1.10 -27.36 -13.11
N SER A 214 2.25 -26.67 -13.11
CA SER A 214 3.59 -27.29 -12.96
C SER A 214 4.17 -27.14 -11.57
N LEU A 215 3.48 -26.42 -10.66
CA LEU A 215 3.98 -26.10 -9.32
C LEU A 215 3.97 -27.35 -8.43
N PRO A 216 5.06 -27.65 -7.71
CA PRO A 216 5.09 -28.72 -6.72
C PRO A 216 4.06 -28.49 -5.61
N GLY A 217 3.42 -29.57 -5.12
CA GLY A 217 2.37 -29.48 -4.12
C GLY A 217 2.78 -28.92 -2.76
N ASN A 218 4.08 -28.83 -2.48
CA ASN A 218 4.64 -28.21 -1.27
C ASN A 218 4.95 -26.73 -1.43
N VAL A 219 4.76 -26.15 -2.64
CA VAL A 219 4.99 -24.72 -2.89
C VAL A 219 3.66 -23.97 -2.95
N GLU A 220 3.54 -22.96 -2.13
CA GLU A 220 2.37 -22.08 -2.09
C GLU A 220 2.72 -20.72 -2.70
N ILE A 221 1.76 -20.11 -3.39
CA ILE A 221 1.87 -18.76 -3.94
C ILE A 221 1.07 -17.81 -3.08
N VAL A 222 1.72 -16.79 -2.52
CA VAL A 222 1.11 -15.76 -1.70
C VAL A 222 1.21 -14.40 -2.41
N TYR A 223 0.09 -13.71 -2.48
CA TYR A 223 0.02 -12.37 -3.04
C TYR A 223 0.13 -11.35 -1.92
N GLU A 224 1.23 -10.63 -1.89
CA GLU A 224 1.57 -9.63 -0.88
C GLU A 224 1.47 -8.20 -1.45
N GLY A 225 2.16 -7.24 -0.82
CA GLY A 225 2.12 -5.84 -1.24
C GLY A 225 0.74 -5.22 -1.04
N LEU A 226 0.33 -4.34 -1.95
CA LEU A 226 -0.99 -3.69 -1.87
C LEU A 226 -2.16 -4.68 -1.95
N THR A 227 -1.97 -5.85 -2.56
CA THR A 227 -3.02 -6.87 -2.64
C THR A 227 -3.39 -7.40 -1.26
N ALA A 228 -2.39 -7.71 -0.43
CA ALA A 228 -2.63 -8.17 0.94
C ALA A 228 -3.24 -7.07 1.82
N VAL A 229 -2.71 -5.84 1.72
CA VAL A 229 -3.26 -4.69 2.44
C VAL A 229 -4.73 -4.47 2.07
N ASN A 230 -5.04 -4.45 0.77
CA ASN A 230 -6.42 -4.26 0.31
C ASN A 230 -7.34 -5.40 0.71
N ALA A 231 -6.86 -6.65 0.75
CA ALA A 231 -7.64 -7.80 1.20
C ALA A 231 -8.07 -7.70 2.68
N ILE A 232 -7.27 -7.03 3.51
CA ILE A 232 -7.58 -6.81 4.93
C ILE A 232 -8.41 -5.53 5.11
N VAL A 233 -8.01 -4.44 4.47
CA VAL A 233 -8.56 -3.09 4.71
C VAL A 233 -9.93 -2.91 4.05
N LEU A 234 -10.14 -3.41 2.82
CA LEU A 234 -11.41 -3.21 2.10
C LEU A 234 -12.63 -3.82 2.82
N PRO A 235 -12.59 -5.07 3.32
CA PRO A 235 -13.70 -5.61 4.08
C PRO A 235 -14.01 -4.82 5.36
N GLN A 236 -12.98 -4.32 6.04
CA GLN A 236 -13.13 -3.50 7.24
C GLN A 236 -13.80 -2.15 6.91
N ILE A 237 -13.37 -1.49 5.82
CA ILE A 237 -14.00 -0.25 5.36
C ILE A 237 -15.47 -0.49 5.00
N ILE A 238 -15.78 -1.56 4.27
CA ILE A 238 -17.16 -1.91 3.89
C ILE A 238 -18.02 -2.16 5.13
N LEU A 239 -17.49 -2.91 6.11
CA LEU A 239 -18.20 -3.17 7.36
C LEU A 239 -18.51 -1.87 8.12
N VAL A 240 -17.52 -0.99 8.26
CA VAL A 240 -17.68 0.32 8.91
C VAL A 240 -18.72 1.18 8.18
N LEU A 241 -18.70 1.19 6.84
CA LEU A 241 -19.67 1.92 6.02
C LEU A 241 -21.10 1.38 6.23
N ILE A 242 -21.27 0.05 6.28
CA ILE A 242 -22.58 -0.56 6.53
C ILE A 242 -23.07 -0.19 7.94
N CYS A 243 -22.20 -0.32 8.96
CA CYS A 243 -22.56 0.06 10.34
C CYS A 243 -22.92 1.54 10.43
N ALA A 244 -22.14 2.43 9.80
CA ALA A 244 -22.43 3.85 9.77
C ALA A 244 -23.77 4.16 9.07
N ALA A 245 -24.06 3.50 7.94
CA ALA A 245 -25.32 3.64 7.22
C ALA A 245 -26.51 3.16 8.06
N LEU A 246 -26.38 2.05 8.78
CA LEU A 246 -27.44 1.54 9.69
C LEU A 246 -27.68 2.49 10.86
N ILE A 247 -26.64 3.01 11.49
CA ILE A 247 -26.74 4.01 12.57
C ILE A 247 -27.42 5.27 12.05
N LEU A 248 -26.98 5.76 10.89
CA LEU A 248 -27.57 6.93 10.24
C LEU A 248 -29.06 6.71 9.92
N PHE A 249 -29.39 5.54 9.37
CA PHE A 249 -30.78 5.17 9.06
C PHE A 249 -31.63 5.10 10.33
N GLY A 250 -31.12 4.46 11.39
CA GLY A 250 -31.81 4.43 12.69
C GLY A 250 -32.04 5.82 13.28
N PHE A 251 -31.03 6.70 13.20
CA PHE A 251 -31.17 8.08 13.62
C PHE A 251 -32.25 8.85 12.80
N LEU A 252 -32.27 8.67 11.47
CA LEU A 252 -33.26 9.27 10.59
C LEU A 252 -34.68 8.75 10.90
N LEU A 253 -34.82 7.44 11.17
CA LEU A 253 -36.10 6.83 11.57
C LEU A 253 -36.61 7.41 12.90
N TYR A 254 -35.71 7.55 13.87
CA TYR A 254 -36.06 8.15 15.16
C TYR A 254 -36.52 9.59 15.01
N HIS A 255 -35.82 10.35 14.14
CA HIS A 255 -36.11 11.77 13.92
C HIS A 255 -37.39 12.01 13.13
N PHE A 256 -37.56 11.35 11.98
CA PHE A 256 -38.71 11.58 11.11
C PHE A 256 -39.95 10.76 11.49
N LYS A 257 -39.79 9.69 12.23
CA LYS A 257 -40.85 8.71 12.51
C LYS A 257 -41.56 8.14 11.26
N LYS A 258 -40.97 8.39 10.06
CA LYS A 258 -41.47 7.96 8.75
C LYS A 258 -40.36 7.29 7.97
N ILE A 259 -40.53 6.01 7.63
CA ILE A 259 -39.52 5.20 6.89
C ILE A 259 -39.24 5.83 5.52
N ILE A 260 -40.27 6.32 4.84
CA ILE A 260 -40.16 6.86 3.48
C ILE A 260 -39.23 8.09 3.43
N LEU A 261 -39.33 9.00 4.39
CA LEU A 261 -38.46 10.19 4.45
C LEU A 261 -37.00 9.80 4.75
N SER A 262 -36.79 8.82 5.62
CA SER A 262 -35.47 8.31 5.96
C SER A 262 -34.80 7.68 4.75
N VAL A 263 -35.50 6.81 4.03
CA VAL A 263 -35.01 6.19 2.80
C VAL A 263 -34.73 7.24 1.71
N LEU A 264 -35.66 8.17 1.52
CA LEU A 264 -35.51 9.23 0.52
C LEU A 264 -34.27 10.08 0.78
N THR A 265 -34.01 10.46 2.03
CA THR A 265 -32.83 11.23 2.42
C THR A 265 -31.54 10.47 2.08
N ILE A 266 -31.48 9.18 2.35
CA ILE A 266 -30.31 8.34 2.02
C ILE A 266 -30.14 8.21 0.52
N VAL A 267 -31.19 7.91 -0.24
CA VAL A 267 -31.13 7.79 -1.71
C VAL A 267 -30.64 9.09 -2.34
N LEU A 268 -31.15 10.22 -1.90
CA LEU A 268 -30.70 11.54 -2.41
C LEU A 268 -29.25 11.85 -2.02
N SER A 269 -28.80 11.42 -0.83
CA SER A 269 -27.39 11.56 -0.45
C SER A 269 -26.46 10.71 -1.34
N LEU A 270 -26.90 9.53 -1.76
CA LEU A 270 -26.15 8.68 -2.70
C LEU A 270 -26.06 9.30 -4.10
N LEU A 271 -27.09 10.05 -4.55
CA LEU A 271 -27.04 10.76 -5.83
C LEU A 271 -25.93 11.83 -5.85
N CYS A 272 -25.54 12.38 -4.69
CA CYS A 272 -24.44 13.34 -4.61
C CYS A 272 -23.08 12.70 -4.96
N LEU A 273 -22.97 11.37 -4.95
CA LEU A 273 -21.77 10.64 -5.40
C LEU A 273 -21.47 10.88 -6.88
N PHE A 274 -22.50 11.19 -7.68
CA PHE A 274 -22.30 11.57 -9.08
C PHE A 274 -21.44 12.84 -9.18
N GLY A 275 -21.73 13.86 -8.36
CA GLY A 275 -20.93 15.09 -8.31
C GLY A 275 -19.50 14.83 -7.83
N ALA A 276 -19.33 13.96 -6.84
CA ALA A 276 -18.03 13.55 -6.36
C ALA A 276 -17.21 12.84 -7.46
N SER A 277 -17.84 11.89 -8.17
CA SER A 277 -17.21 11.16 -9.29
C SER A 277 -16.86 12.08 -10.45
N PHE A 278 -17.74 13.04 -10.77
CA PHE A 278 -17.52 14.04 -11.80
C PHE A 278 -16.33 14.94 -11.45
N GLY A 279 -16.22 15.35 -10.18
CA GLY A 279 -15.07 16.12 -9.71
C GLY A 279 -13.76 15.35 -9.85
N LEU A 280 -13.71 14.08 -9.42
CA LEU A 280 -12.53 13.23 -9.57
C LEU A 280 -12.14 13.05 -11.03
N TRP A 281 -13.11 12.89 -11.92
CA TRP A 281 -12.88 12.76 -13.35
C TRP A 281 -12.29 14.04 -13.98
N ILE A 282 -12.79 15.23 -13.61
CA ILE A 282 -12.25 16.51 -14.13
C ILE A 282 -10.79 16.71 -13.74
N PHE A 283 -10.42 16.31 -12.52
CA PHE A 283 -9.06 16.50 -11.99
C PHE A 283 -8.14 15.32 -12.29
N ASP A 284 -8.61 14.29 -13.02
CA ASP A 284 -7.87 13.06 -13.34
C ASP A 284 -7.29 12.41 -12.08
N LEU A 285 -8.14 12.22 -11.07
CA LEU A 285 -7.77 11.65 -9.78
C LEU A 285 -8.36 10.26 -9.60
N ASP A 286 -7.55 9.36 -9.06
CA ASP A 286 -8.00 8.02 -8.68
C ASP A 286 -8.92 8.06 -7.44
N PHE A 287 -9.83 7.07 -7.37
CA PHE A 287 -10.68 6.87 -6.20
C PHE A 287 -9.86 6.26 -5.05
N SER A 288 -9.23 7.13 -4.28
CA SER A 288 -8.33 6.78 -3.17
C SER A 288 -9.08 6.60 -1.84
N ILE A 289 -8.38 6.10 -0.81
CA ILE A 289 -8.92 6.00 0.56
C ILE A 289 -9.36 7.37 1.08
N THR A 290 -8.64 8.43 0.76
CA THR A 290 -9.01 9.80 1.14
C THR A 290 -10.24 10.30 0.39
N ALA A 291 -10.46 9.87 -0.85
CA ALA A 291 -11.71 10.11 -1.57
C ALA A 291 -12.90 9.42 -0.85
N VAL A 292 -12.74 8.20 -0.35
CA VAL A 292 -13.76 7.51 0.47
C VAL A 292 -14.09 8.31 1.73
N LEU A 293 -13.09 8.84 2.44
CA LEU A 293 -13.31 9.72 3.60
C LEU A 293 -14.09 10.97 3.20
N GLY A 294 -13.78 11.55 2.01
CA GLY A 294 -14.55 12.65 1.43
C GLY A 294 -16.01 12.30 1.18
N VAL A 295 -16.28 11.11 0.66
CA VAL A 295 -17.66 10.58 0.45
C VAL A 295 -18.43 10.47 1.76
N ILE A 296 -17.81 9.91 2.81
CA ILE A 296 -18.46 9.79 4.12
C ILE A 296 -18.82 11.16 4.68
N SER A 297 -17.90 12.12 4.59
CA SER A 297 -18.14 13.50 5.01
C SER A 297 -19.25 14.17 4.19
N LEU A 298 -19.25 13.94 2.88
CA LEU A 298 -20.28 14.48 1.96
C LEU A 298 -21.68 13.95 2.31
N ILE A 299 -21.82 12.65 2.56
CA ILE A 299 -23.10 12.04 2.96
C ILE A 299 -23.63 12.73 4.24
N GLY A 300 -22.78 12.94 5.24
CA GLY A 300 -23.15 13.62 6.48
C GLY A 300 -23.63 15.06 6.24
N ILE A 301 -22.98 15.81 5.36
CA ILE A 301 -23.37 17.19 5.00
C ILE A 301 -24.73 17.19 4.31
N VAL A 302 -24.96 16.29 3.36
CA VAL A 302 -26.19 16.22 2.58
C VAL A 302 -27.37 15.79 3.45
N VAL A 303 -27.17 14.77 4.29
CA VAL A 303 -28.20 14.28 5.22
C VAL A 303 -28.62 15.38 6.20
N ARG A 304 -27.66 16.11 6.79
CA ARG A 304 -27.99 17.27 7.65
C ARG A 304 -28.88 18.30 6.95
N ASN A 305 -28.53 18.64 5.71
CA ASN A 305 -29.31 19.61 4.95
C ASN A 305 -30.71 19.07 4.61
N GLY A 306 -30.83 17.77 4.31
CA GLY A 306 -32.10 17.10 4.06
C GLY A 306 -33.00 17.06 5.29
N ILE A 307 -32.44 16.77 6.46
CA ILE A 307 -33.17 16.80 7.74
C ILE A 307 -33.82 18.17 7.94
N LEU A 308 -33.01 19.23 7.86
CA LEU A 308 -33.47 20.59 8.09
C LEU A 308 -34.59 21.02 7.10
N MET A 309 -34.54 20.50 5.88
CA MET A 309 -35.55 20.84 4.89
C MET A 309 -36.88 20.11 5.13
N TYR A 310 -36.82 18.81 5.38
CA TYR A 310 -38.02 18.01 5.63
C TYR A 310 -38.70 18.39 6.95
N GLU A 311 -37.92 18.60 8.01
CA GLU A 311 -38.41 19.07 9.30
C GLU A 311 -39.20 20.39 9.13
N TYR A 312 -38.66 21.31 8.34
CA TYR A 312 -39.35 22.58 8.09
C TYR A 312 -40.60 22.39 7.26
N ALA A 313 -40.59 21.47 6.27
CA ALA A 313 -41.79 21.15 5.48
C ALA A 313 -42.89 20.51 6.36
N GLU A 314 -42.52 19.62 7.28
CA GLU A 314 -43.45 19.00 8.26
C GLU A 314 -44.01 20.05 9.22
N THR A 315 -43.21 20.98 9.72
CA THR A 315 -43.66 22.11 10.58
C THR A 315 -44.67 22.99 9.85
N LEU A 316 -44.40 23.36 8.59
CA LEU A 316 -45.34 24.14 7.80
C LEU A 316 -46.67 23.39 7.61
N ARG A 317 -46.63 22.10 7.38
CA ARG A 317 -47.82 21.28 7.13
C ARG A 317 -48.64 21.07 8.38
N PHE A 318 -48.05 20.66 9.50
CA PHE A 318 -48.76 20.26 10.69
C PHE A 318 -49.00 21.38 11.70
N GLU A 319 -48.10 22.35 11.83
CA GLU A 319 -48.27 23.45 12.77
C GLU A 319 -48.93 24.69 12.13
N GLN A 320 -48.65 24.93 10.85
CA GLN A 320 -49.17 26.13 10.17
C GLN A 320 -50.29 25.83 9.17
N GLY A 321 -50.67 24.57 8.96
CA GLY A 321 -51.80 24.17 8.14
C GLY A 321 -51.64 24.36 6.63
N TYR A 322 -50.41 24.43 6.13
CA TYR A 322 -50.14 24.53 4.70
C TYR A 322 -50.52 23.26 3.95
N ASP A 323 -51.00 23.40 2.71
CA ASP A 323 -51.09 22.21 1.83
C ASP A 323 -49.75 21.63 1.52
N VAL A 324 -49.69 20.32 1.23
CA VAL A 324 -48.45 19.57 0.97
C VAL A 324 -47.61 20.23 -0.10
N LYS A 325 -48.22 20.75 -1.18
CA LYS A 325 -47.51 21.42 -2.25
C LYS A 325 -46.95 22.78 -1.82
N GLU A 326 -47.70 23.51 -1.06
CA GLU A 326 -47.26 24.84 -0.56
C GLU A 326 -46.18 24.68 0.49
N ALA A 327 -46.31 23.70 1.41
CA ALA A 327 -45.30 23.38 2.40
C ALA A 327 -43.97 22.95 1.75
N ALA A 328 -44.02 22.09 0.73
CA ALA A 328 -42.84 21.70 -0.04
C ALA A 328 -42.15 22.88 -0.74
N MET A 329 -42.91 23.73 -1.42
CA MET A 329 -42.36 24.89 -2.10
C MET A 329 -41.80 25.94 -1.14
N GLU A 330 -42.51 26.24 -0.06
CA GLU A 330 -42.10 27.26 0.90
C GLU A 330 -40.87 26.78 1.70
N SER A 331 -40.78 25.47 2.03
CA SER A 331 -39.61 24.90 2.67
C SER A 331 -38.37 25.05 1.79
N GLY A 332 -38.46 24.74 0.51
CA GLY A 332 -37.37 24.92 -0.45
C GLY A 332 -36.93 26.40 -0.53
N LYS A 333 -37.87 27.34 -0.66
CA LYS A 333 -37.56 28.77 -0.75
C LYS A 333 -36.86 29.32 0.49
N ARG A 334 -37.37 29.02 1.68
CA ARG A 334 -36.81 29.55 2.94
C ARG A 334 -35.48 28.90 3.31
N ARG A 335 -35.32 27.63 3.02
CA ARG A 335 -34.06 26.88 3.32
C ARG A 335 -32.97 27.06 2.24
N MET A 336 -33.30 27.55 1.07
CA MET A 336 -32.30 27.76 0.00
C MET A 336 -31.12 28.63 0.44
N ARG A 337 -31.37 29.79 1.09
CA ARG A 337 -30.29 30.69 1.51
C ARG A 337 -29.34 30.07 2.54
N PRO A 338 -29.84 29.50 3.66
CA PRO A 338 -28.93 28.78 4.62
C PRO A 338 -28.16 27.65 3.98
N ILE A 339 -28.79 26.79 3.16
CA ILE A 339 -28.16 25.66 2.50
C ILE A 339 -27.08 26.14 1.52
N PHE A 340 -27.38 27.14 0.71
CA PHE A 340 -26.42 27.73 -0.22
C PHE A 340 -25.19 28.30 0.53
N LEU A 341 -25.43 29.08 1.59
CA LEU A 341 -24.35 29.68 2.36
C LEU A 341 -23.45 28.61 3.02
N THR A 342 -24.06 27.60 3.67
CA THR A 342 -23.28 26.51 4.32
C THR A 342 -22.53 25.66 3.32
N THR A 343 -23.09 25.41 2.13
CA THR A 343 -22.41 24.63 1.10
C THR A 343 -21.27 25.43 0.46
N CYS A 344 -21.47 26.71 0.20
CA CYS A 344 -20.40 27.57 -0.31
C CYS A 344 -19.24 27.69 0.70
N THR A 345 -19.54 27.86 1.98
CA THR A 345 -18.49 27.90 3.01
C THR A 345 -17.74 26.59 3.11
N THR A 346 -18.42 25.44 2.99
CA THR A 346 -17.77 24.13 2.95
C THR A 346 -16.87 23.98 1.72
N ALA A 347 -17.39 24.31 0.53
CA ALA A 347 -16.63 24.23 -0.71
C ALA A 347 -15.39 25.15 -0.69
N LEU A 348 -15.53 26.39 -0.21
CA LEU A 348 -14.42 27.32 -0.05
C LEU A 348 -13.44 26.85 1.03
N GLY A 349 -13.91 26.25 2.12
CA GLY A 349 -13.08 25.72 3.19
C GLY A 349 -12.14 24.57 2.75
N VAL A 350 -12.56 23.76 1.77
CA VAL A 350 -11.73 22.68 1.22
C VAL A 350 -10.92 23.11 0.00
N LEU A 351 -11.12 24.32 -0.51
CA LEU A 351 -10.39 24.85 -1.67
C LEU A 351 -8.85 24.84 -1.48
N PRO A 352 -8.30 25.21 -0.33
CA PRO A 352 -6.85 25.11 -0.09
C PRO A 352 -6.30 23.70 -0.28
N MET A 353 -7.08 22.65 0.06
CA MET A 353 -6.66 21.25 -0.14
C MET A 353 -6.57 20.91 -1.64
N ILE A 354 -7.45 21.46 -2.46
CA ILE A 354 -7.43 21.29 -3.92
C ILE A 354 -6.25 22.06 -4.54
N LEU A 355 -6.03 23.29 -4.08
CA LEU A 355 -4.98 24.18 -4.60
C LEU A 355 -3.57 23.72 -4.20
N SER A 356 -3.40 23.07 -3.06
CA SER A 356 -2.12 22.52 -2.63
C SER A 356 -1.58 21.44 -3.56
N LYS A 357 -2.46 20.79 -4.34
CA LYS A 357 -2.14 19.66 -5.23
C LYS A 357 -1.45 18.50 -4.51
N ASP A 358 -1.70 18.36 -3.21
CA ASP A 358 -1.20 17.24 -2.43
C ASP A 358 -1.93 15.96 -2.86
N ALA A 359 -1.17 14.94 -3.22
CA ALA A 359 -1.70 13.66 -3.71
C ALA A 359 -2.57 12.94 -2.67
N LEU A 360 -2.34 13.20 -1.38
CA LEU A 360 -3.09 12.57 -0.29
C LEU A 360 -4.44 13.28 -0.05
N TRP A 361 -4.43 14.61 0.04
CA TRP A 361 -5.61 15.37 0.50
C TRP A 361 -6.46 15.94 -0.64
N MET A 362 -5.90 16.14 -1.83
CA MET A 362 -6.60 16.69 -2.98
C MET A 362 -7.85 15.87 -3.37
N PRO A 363 -7.82 14.50 -3.42
CA PRO A 363 -9.02 13.71 -3.76
C PRO A 363 -10.17 13.94 -2.79
N MET A 364 -9.90 14.02 -1.48
CA MET A 364 -10.90 14.33 -0.46
C MET A 364 -11.52 15.72 -0.68
N GLY A 365 -10.68 16.74 -0.91
CA GLY A 365 -11.12 18.10 -1.15
C GLY A 365 -12.02 18.21 -2.38
N VAL A 366 -11.65 17.55 -3.48
CA VAL A 366 -12.42 17.51 -4.72
C VAL A 366 -13.79 16.85 -4.52
N VAL A 367 -13.82 15.69 -3.86
CA VAL A 367 -15.08 14.97 -3.56
C VAL A 367 -16.03 15.83 -2.75
N ILE A 368 -15.56 16.46 -1.67
CA ILE A 368 -16.40 17.32 -0.84
C ILE A 368 -16.85 18.56 -1.60
N CYS A 369 -15.97 19.22 -2.34
CA CYS A 369 -16.29 20.42 -3.09
C CYS A 369 -17.35 20.18 -4.16
N PHE A 370 -17.09 19.27 -5.10
CA PHE A 370 -17.99 19.00 -6.23
C PHE A 370 -19.26 18.27 -5.79
N GLY A 371 -19.16 17.36 -4.85
CA GLY A 371 -20.32 16.68 -4.29
C GLY A 371 -21.25 17.63 -3.54
N SER A 372 -20.69 18.54 -2.73
CA SER A 372 -21.50 19.53 -2.01
C SER A 372 -22.14 20.55 -2.94
N LEU A 373 -21.46 21.01 -4.00
CA LEU A 373 -22.04 21.89 -4.99
C LEU A 373 -23.23 21.25 -5.72
N LEU A 374 -23.09 19.98 -6.13
CA LEU A 374 -24.21 19.26 -6.74
C LEU A 374 -25.35 19.05 -5.74
N SER A 375 -25.05 18.88 -4.45
CA SER A 375 -26.07 18.70 -3.41
C SER A 375 -27.05 19.88 -3.31
N ILE A 376 -26.63 21.10 -3.66
CA ILE A 376 -27.52 22.25 -3.66
C ILE A 376 -28.71 22.03 -4.61
N LEU A 377 -28.43 21.58 -5.84
CA LEU A 377 -29.48 21.30 -6.83
C LEU A 377 -30.40 20.17 -6.35
N LEU A 378 -29.83 19.10 -5.83
CA LEU A 378 -30.60 17.96 -5.37
C LEU A 378 -31.48 18.30 -4.17
N ILE A 379 -31.00 19.09 -3.23
CA ILE A 379 -31.74 19.44 -2.01
C ILE A 379 -32.80 20.50 -2.30
N VAL A 380 -32.45 21.53 -3.05
CA VAL A 380 -33.36 22.67 -3.27
C VAL A 380 -34.46 22.34 -4.27
N GLU A 381 -34.15 21.56 -5.32
CA GLU A 381 -35.10 21.28 -6.40
C GLU A 381 -35.73 19.89 -6.27
N ILE A 382 -34.94 18.84 -6.09
CA ILE A 382 -35.45 17.47 -6.14
C ILE A 382 -36.12 17.07 -4.83
N MET A 383 -35.58 17.44 -3.69
CA MET A 383 -36.18 17.05 -2.38
C MET A 383 -37.61 17.56 -2.19
N PRO A 384 -37.96 18.84 -2.48
CA PRO A 384 -39.32 19.29 -2.34
C PRO A 384 -40.29 18.60 -3.29
N VAL A 385 -39.83 18.31 -4.52
CA VAL A 385 -40.66 17.60 -5.51
C VAL A 385 -40.94 16.16 -5.06
N CYS A 386 -39.88 15.46 -4.56
CA CYS A 386 -40.05 14.12 -4.02
C CYS A 386 -40.99 14.11 -2.82
N TYR A 387 -40.85 15.08 -1.90
CA TYR A 387 -41.73 15.21 -0.76
C TYR A 387 -43.18 15.36 -1.20
N TRP A 388 -43.47 16.31 -2.14
CA TRP A 388 -44.82 16.50 -2.68
C TRP A 388 -45.35 15.25 -3.39
N LEU A 389 -44.57 14.56 -4.21
CA LEU A 389 -45.02 13.37 -4.94
C LEU A 389 -45.41 12.22 -3.99
N ILE A 390 -44.71 12.08 -2.90
CA ILE A 390 -44.93 11.00 -1.92
C ILE A 390 -46.20 11.31 -1.10
N PHE A 391 -46.32 12.54 -0.61
CA PHE A 391 -47.36 12.90 0.38
C PHE A 391 -48.57 13.57 -0.23
N ARG A 392 -48.67 13.78 -1.56
CA ARG A 392 -49.79 14.49 -2.25
C ARG A 392 -51.17 13.86 -1.97
N ASN A 393 -51.24 12.56 -1.68
CA ASN A 393 -52.50 11.84 -1.45
C ASN A 393 -52.78 11.61 0.03
N GLU A 394 -51.91 12.04 0.94
CA GLU A 394 -52.08 11.86 2.38
C GLU A 394 -52.93 13.03 2.96
N LYS A 395 -54.05 12.70 3.60
CA LYS A 395 -54.89 13.69 4.27
C LYS A 395 -54.26 14.10 5.60
N PRO A 396 -54.39 15.38 6.04
CA PRO A 396 -53.77 15.87 7.29
C PRO A 396 -54.24 15.10 8.57
N ASP A 397 -55.44 14.58 8.56
CA ASP A 397 -56.09 13.97 9.77
C ASP A 397 -55.52 12.61 10.15
N THR A 398 -54.86 11.89 9.22
CA THR A 398 -54.40 10.51 9.48
C THR A 398 -53.17 10.45 10.37
N PHE A 399 -52.40 11.54 10.47
CA PHE A 399 -51.15 11.57 11.23
C PHE A 399 -51.34 11.87 12.71
N MET A 400 -52.37 12.60 13.11
CA MET A 400 -52.67 12.86 14.52
C MET A 400 -53.24 11.60 15.21
N GLU A 401 -53.96 10.72 14.48
CA GLU A 401 -54.38 9.43 14.96
C GLU A 401 -53.25 8.37 15.15
N GLU A 402 -52.15 8.48 14.36
CA GLU A 402 -50.98 7.60 14.50
C GLU A 402 -50.04 8.02 15.63
N LEU A 403 -50.02 9.29 16.02
CA LEU A 403 -49.22 9.81 17.14
C LEU A 403 -49.89 9.56 18.52
N GLU A 404 -51.19 9.34 18.55
CA GLU A 404 -51.94 8.99 19.78
C GLU A 404 -51.97 7.46 20.06
N LYS A 405 -51.54 6.63 19.15
CA LYS A 405 -51.32 5.18 19.32
C LYS A 405 -49.85 4.84 19.57
#